data_5c5308093f210f81293648e1d1192502
#
_entry.id   5c5308093f210f81293648e1d1192502
#
_cell.length_a   1.000
_cell.length_b   1.000
_cell.length_c   1.000
_cell.angle_alpha   90.00
_cell.angle_beta   90.00
_cell.angle_gamma   90.00
#
_symmetry.space_group_name_H-M   'P 1'
#
loop_
_entity.id
_entity.type
_entity.pdbx_description
1 polymer ?
#
loop_
_entity_poly.entity_id
_entity_poly.type
_entity_poly.pdbx_seq_one_letter_code
_entity_poly.pdbx_strand_id
1 'polypeptide(L)'
;ERSHIFSSFFYKQLTRKDTSGPEETGSTSAYRRHQRVRTWTRHVDIFSKDYLFIPVNHEAHWYLVLICFPALERPQIVEWRQKSSVSQDESQTTKERPSGESQRESSQQPKGNPSKINESRSHNLPDCTVHSCTKETICKRPCILIMDSLKLSYHQRTYTLLREYLQVEWEVRKGSCRSFSNESITGSLCRVPLQDNSSDCGLYLLQYVESFLQNPVVDFALPLRLDQWFPRSQVRKKREDLRELVLLLYRRQTEPRAT
;
A
#
# COMPACT_ATOMS: atom_id res chain seq x y z
N GLU A 1 6.64 -3.42 -14.85
CA GLU A 1 6.46 -3.91 -13.47
C GLU A 1 6.92 -2.84 -12.48
N ARG A 2 5.97 -2.20 -11.78
CA ARG A 2 6.21 -0.98 -10.99
C ARG A 2 6.59 -1.24 -9.52
N SER A 3 6.50 -2.49 -9.07
CA SER A 3 6.67 -2.85 -7.66
C SER A 3 7.77 -3.88 -7.45
N HIS A 4 8.40 -3.85 -6.28
CA HIS A 4 9.28 -4.90 -5.78
C HIS A 4 8.91 -5.26 -4.34
N ILE A 5 8.86 -6.56 -4.03
CA ILE A 5 8.57 -7.07 -2.69
C ILE A 5 9.84 -7.71 -2.15
N PHE A 6 10.35 -7.16 -1.06
CA PHE A 6 11.49 -7.75 -0.36
C PHE A 6 11.08 -9.01 0.42
N SER A 7 12.02 -9.92 0.58
CA SER A 7 11.86 -11.04 1.50
C SER A 7 11.58 -10.54 2.93
N SER A 8 10.75 -11.26 3.67
CA SER A 8 10.46 -11.00 5.09
C SER A 8 11.71 -11.06 5.99
N PHE A 9 12.80 -11.62 5.50
CA PHE A 9 14.10 -11.67 6.20
C PHE A 9 14.98 -10.46 5.91
N PHE A 10 14.64 -9.63 4.91
CA PHE A 10 15.48 -8.51 4.47
C PHE A 10 15.80 -7.56 5.63
N TYR A 11 14.77 -7.04 6.32
CA TYR A 11 14.96 -6.09 7.39
C TYR A 11 15.75 -6.69 8.56
N LYS A 12 15.46 -7.95 8.93
CA LYS A 12 16.20 -8.67 9.97
C LYS A 12 17.69 -8.80 9.62
N GLN A 13 18.01 -9.11 8.37
CA GLN A 13 19.42 -9.24 7.92
C GLN A 13 20.09 -7.87 7.84
N LEU A 14 19.38 -6.83 7.38
CA LEU A 14 19.88 -5.45 7.36
C LEU A 14 20.24 -4.95 8.77
N THR A 15 19.45 -5.30 9.78
CA THR A 15 19.57 -4.80 11.17
C THR A 15 20.33 -5.72 12.10
N ARG A 16 20.84 -6.87 11.62
CA ARG A 16 21.59 -7.82 12.41
C ARG A 16 22.80 -7.14 13.07
N LYS A 17 23.01 -7.39 14.37
CA LYS A 17 24.20 -6.91 15.08
C LYS A 17 25.44 -7.58 14.56
N ASP A 18 26.52 -6.81 14.39
CA ASP A 18 27.84 -7.37 14.09
C ASP A 18 28.36 -8.07 15.34
N THR A 19 28.69 -9.34 15.21
CA THR A 19 29.32 -10.15 16.28
C THR A 19 30.84 -10.21 16.12
N SER A 20 31.39 -9.62 15.08
CA SER A 20 32.83 -9.59 14.77
C SER A 20 33.48 -8.38 15.42
N GLY A 21 34.64 -8.63 16.03
CA GLY A 21 35.46 -7.74 16.85
C GLY A 21 35.90 -6.41 16.23
N PRO A 22 36.96 -5.77 16.75
CA PRO A 22 37.23 -4.35 16.54
C PRO A 22 37.42 -3.98 15.08
N GLU A 23 36.91 -2.81 14.76
CA GLU A 23 36.80 -2.11 13.48
C GLU A 23 37.93 -2.39 12.49
N GLU A 24 37.62 -3.07 11.38
CA GLU A 24 38.40 -2.88 10.15
C GLU A 24 38.21 -1.41 9.74
N THR A 25 39.31 -0.68 9.82
CA THR A 25 39.43 0.76 9.55
C THR A 25 38.84 1.12 8.19
N GLY A 26 37.77 1.90 8.17
CA GLY A 26 37.31 2.64 6.98
C GLY A 26 35.88 2.42 6.51
N SER A 27 35.16 1.37 6.91
CA SER A 27 33.79 1.14 6.47
C SER A 27 32.78 1.62 7.49
N THR A 28 31.86 2.52 7.07
CA THR A 28 30.77 2.98 7.94
C THR A 28 29.81 1.85 8.31
N SER A 29 29.13 1.95 9.45
CA SER A 29 28.17 0.94 9.89
C SER A 29 27.01 0.76 8.88
N ALA A 30 26.65 1.80 8.11
CA ALA A 30 25.68 1.73 7.03
C ALA A 30 26.17 0.82 5.88
N TYR A 31 27.43 0.96 5.49
CA TYR A 31 28.04 0.15 4.44
C TYR A 31 28.11 -1.33 4.83
N ARG A 32 28.51 -1.65 6.07
CA ARG A 32 28.50 -3.01 6.59
C ARG A 32 27.11 -3.63 6.60
N ARG A 33 26.08 -2.87 7.01
CA ARG A 33 24.68 -3.32 6.94
C ARG A 33 24.25 -3.61 5.51
N HIS A 34 24.57 -2.72 4.56
CA HIS A 34 24.26 -2.90 3.15
C HIS A 34 24.94 -4.16 2.58
N GLN A 35 26.21 -4.43 2.88
CA GLN A 35 26.93 -5.61 2.40
C GLN A 35 26.21 -6.92 2.73
N ARG A 36 25.50 -7.01 3.87
CA ARG A 36 24.74 -8.21 4.26
C ARG A 36 23.52 -8.50 3.37
N VAL A 37 23.02 -7.50 2.68
CA VAL A 37 21.80 -7.61 1.85
C VAL A 37 22.03 -7.27 0.38
N ARG A 38 23.23 -6.84 -0.03
CA ARG A 38 23.53 -6.37 -1.39
C ARG A 38 23.17 -7.36 -2.50
N THR A 39 23.25 -8.66 -2.21
CA THR A 39 22.96 -9.72 -3.18
C THR A 39 21.46 -9.93 -3.41
N TRP A 40 20.62 -9.43 -2.50
CA TRP A 40 19.17 -9.65 -2.55
C TRP A 40 18.50 -8.83 -3.64
N THR A 41 19.09 -7.71 -4.02
CA THR A 41 18.64 -6.82 -5.09
C THR A 41 19.48 -6.90 -6.35
N ARG A 42 20.43 -7.87 -6.44
CA ARG A 42 21.39 -7.97 -7.57
C ARG A 42 20.74 -8.02 -8.96
N HIS A 43 19.53 -8.58 -9.06
CA HIS A 43 18.79 -8.73 -10.32
C HIS A 43 17.69 -7.66 -10.51
N VAL A 44 17.57 -6.69 -9.58
CA VAL A 44 16.53 -5.68 -9.59
C VAL A 44 17.14 -4.31 -9.35
N ASP A 45 16.90 -3.39 -10.27
CA ASP A 45 17.13 -1.97 -10.00
C ASP A 45 15.92 -1.44 -9.20
N ILE A 46 16.09 -1.32 -7.88
CA ILE A 46 15.03 -0.84 -6.99
C ILE A 46 14.63 0.61 -7.26
N PHE A 47 15.52 1.40 -7.85
CA PHE A 47 15.23 2.80 -8.21
C PHE A 47 14.45 2.94 -9.52
N SER A 48 14.31 1.85 -10.29
CA SER A 48 13.37 1.79 -11.41
C SER A 48 11.93 1.48 -10.99
N LYS A 49 11.71 1.22 -9.69
CA LYS A 49 10.40 0.86 -9.14
C LYS A 49 9.74 2.07 -8.48
N ASP A 50 8.42 2.14 -8.58
CA ASP A 50 7.63 3.15 -7.88
C ASP A 50 7.40 2.75 -6.40
N TYR A 51 7.30 1.45 -6.13
CA TYR A 51 6.90 0.93 -4.83
C TYR A 51 7.79 -0.23 -4.38
N LEU A 52 8.34 -0.13 -3.17
CA LEU A 52 9.14 -1.17 -2.53
C LEU A 52 8.44 -1.61 -1.25
N PHE A 53 7.93 -2.85 -1.23
CA PHE A 53 7.26 -3.43 -0.07
C PHE A 53 8.29 -4.17 0.79
N ILE A 54 8.41 -3.80 2.05
CA ILE A 54 9.34 -4.39 3.01
C ILE A 54 8.53 -4.90 4.21
N PRO A 55 8.26 -6.21 4.29
CA PRO A 55 7.69 -6.82 5.49
C PRO A 55 8.71 -6.75 6.62
N VAL A 56 8.30 -6.21 7.78
CA VAL A 56 9.17 -6.08 8.94
C VAL A 56 8.62 -6.90 10.09
N ASN A 57 9.46 -7.77 10.66
CA ASN A 57 9.22 -8.40 11.95
C ASN A 57 10.21 -7.85 12.96
N HIS A 58 9.71 -7.19 13.99
CA HIS A 58 10.50 -6.63 15.09
C HIS A 58 9.81 -6.92 16.42
N GLU A 59 10.51 -7.54 17.35
CA GLU A 59 9.96 -7.89 18.67
C GLU A 59 8.64 -8.68 18.59
N ALA A 60 8.61 -9.72 17.73
CA ALA A 60 7.45 -10.56 17.46
C ALA A 60 6.22 -9.83 16.88
N HIS A 61 6.38 -8.58 16.45
CA HIS A 61 5.34 -7.80 15.80
C HIS A 61 5.64 -7.59 14.31
N TRP A 62 4.61 -7.79 13.47
CA TRP A 62 4.68 -7.59 12.02
C TRP A 62 4.05 -6.26 11.62
N TYR A 63 4.78 -5.48 10.83
CA TYR A 63 4.24 -4.29 10.16
C TYR A 63 4.83 -4.15 8.75
N LEU A 64 4.15 -3.36 7.92
CA LEU A 64 4.57 -3.12 6.55
C LEU A 64 5.28 -1.77 6.45
N VAL A 65 6.44 -1.76 5.80
CA VAL A 65 7.06 -0.54 5.28
C VAL A 65 6.89 -0.51 3.78
N LEU A 66 6.45 0.63 3.26
CA LEU A 66 6.33 0.89 1.83
C LEU A 66 7.18 2.11 1.48
N ILE A 67 8.23 1.91 0.66
CA ILE A 67 8.99 3.02 0.10
C ILE A 67 8.38 3.37 -1.25
N CYS A 68 8.00 4.64 -1.41
CA CYS A 68 7.36 5.15 -2.61
C CYS A 68 8.30 6.08 -3.37
N PHE A 69 8.37 5.90 -4.67
CA PHE A 69 9.11 6.73 -5.61
C PHE A 69 10.57 7.00 -5.19
N PRO A 70 11.38 5.95 -4.91
CA PRO A 70 12.73 6.13 -4.38
C PRO A 70 13.67 6.87 -5.36
N ALA A 71 13.35 6.93 -6.65
CA ALA A 71 14.10 7.68 -7.64
C ALA A 71 13.78 9.17 -7.70
N LEU A 72 12.62 9.61 -7.19
CA LEU A 72 12.27 11.03 -7.20
C LEU A 72 13.09 11.79 -6.17
N GLU A 73 13.59 12.98 -6.56
CA GLU A 73 14.33 13.87 -5.67
C GLU A 73 13.43 14.77 -4.84
N ARG A 74 12.27 15.12 -5.37
CA ARG A 74 11.29 16.01 -4.73
C ARG A 74 9.86 15.64 -5.14
N PRO A 75 8.84 16.06 -4.38
CA PRO A 75 7.44 15.87 -4.73
C PRO A 75 7.11 16.47 -6.09
N GLN A 76 6.25 15.78 -6.84
CA GLN A 76 5.71 16.20 -8.13
C GLN A 76 4.20 16.25 -8.07
N ILE A 77 3.60 17.33 -8.54
CA ILE A 77 2.16 17.43 -8.75
C ILE A 77 1.90 17.04 -10.21
N VAL A 78 1.02 16.07 -10.41
CA VAL A 78 0.67 15.57 -11.74
C VAL A 78 -0.85 15.59 -11.94
N GLU A 79 -1.30 15.80 -13.16
CA GLU A 79 -2.72 15.69 -13.49
C GLU A 79 -3.23 14.27 -13.22
N TRP A 80 -4.40 14.19 -12.64
CA TRP A 80 -5.10 12.95 -12.37
C TRP A 80 -6.42 12.93 -13.13
N ARG A 81 -6.52 12.05 -14.13
CA ARG A 81 -7.78 11.80 -14.84
C ARG A 81 -8.25 10.40 -14.47
N GLN A 82 -9.36 10.33 -13.78
CA GLN A 82 -10.04 9.06 -13.59
C GLN A 82 -10.42 8.54 -14.98
N LYS A 83 -10.00 7.33 -15.34
CA LYS A 83 -10.51 6.66 -16.55
C LYS A 83 -11.98 6.35 -16.28
N SER A 84 -12.88 7.23 -16.71
CA SER A 84 -14.29 6.92 -16.81
C SER A 84 -14.44 5.75 -17.79
N SER A 85 -14.93 4.63 -17.33
CA SER A 85 -15.43 3.55 -18.18
C SER A 85 -16.74 4.03 -18.83
N VAL A 86 -16.61 4.77 -19.93
CA VAL A 86 -17.73 5.02 -20.83
C VAL A 86 -17.82 3.78 -21.72
N SER A 87 -18.73 2.90 -21.39
CA SER A 87 -19.32 1.97 -22.36
C SER A 87 -20.14 2.80 -23.35
N GLN A 88 -19.60 2.96 -24.56
CA GLN A 88 -20.37 3.43 -25.70
C GLN A 88 -21.37 2.34 -26.06
N ASP A 89 -22.64 2.64 -25.85
CA ASP A 89 -23.73 1.98 -26.55
C ASP A 89 -24.35 3.04 -27.45
N GLU A 90 -23.89 3.07 -28.73
CA GLU A 90 -24.53 3.80 -29.78
C GLU A 90 -25.68 2.93 -30.31
N SER A 91 -26.91 3.36 -30.11
CA SER A 91 -27.98 3.03 -31.01
C SER A 91 -28.92 4.22 -31.18
N GLN A 92 -28.81 4.81 -32.38
CA GLN A 92 -29.73 5.76 -32.96
C GLN A 92 -31.13 5.17 -33.07
N THR A 93 -32.17 5.94 -32.78
CA THR A 93 -33.26 6.19 -33.76
C THR A 93 -34.25 7.25 -33.28
N THR A 94 -34.34 8.26 -34.07
CA THR A 94 -35.41 9.13 -34.57
C THR A 94 -36.79 9.23 -33.90
N LYS A 95 -37.18 10.52 -33.66
CA LYS A 95 -38.45 11.25 -33.88
C LYS A 95 -39.75 10.66 -33.35
N GLU A 96 -40.48 11.46 -32.55
CA GLU A 96 -41.52 12.43 -32.93
C GLU A 96 -42.26 12.96 -31.67
N ARG A 97 -42.59 14.26 -31.68
CA ARG A 97 -43.55 14.92 -30.82
C ARG A 97 -44.94 14.81 -31.44
N PRO A 98 -46.12 14.94 -30.74
CA PRO A 98 -46.55 16.22 -30.19
C PRO A 98 -47.40 16.19 -28.89
N SER A 99 -47.34 17.34 -28.23
CA SER A 99 -48.36 18.17 -27.53
C SER A 99 -49.63 17.57 -26.91
N GLY A 100 -49.95 18.03 -25.68
CA GLY A 100 -51.32 18.04 -25.13
C GLY A 100 -51.35 18.16 -23.63
N GLU A 101 -51.53 19.37 -23.15
CA GLU A 101 -52.29 20.00 -22.05
C GLU A 101 -52.89 19.14 -20.91
N SER A 102 -52.58 19.56 -19.69
CA SER A 102 -53.42 20.28 -18.68
C SER A 102 -54.25 19.44 -17.69
N GLN A 103 -54.18 19.91 -16.45
CA GLN A 103 -55.11 19.99 -15.30
C GLN A 103 -54.89 19.00 -14.14
N ARG A 104 -54.38 19.57 -13.02
CA ARG A 104 -55.01 19.89 -11.69
C ARG A 104 -55.83 18.77 -11.03
N GLU A 105 -55.51 18.49 -9.84
CA GLU A 105 -56.05 18.66 -8.49
C GLU A 105 -55.85 17.47 -7.55
N SER A 106 -55.29 17.78 -6.47
CA SER A 106 -55.66 17.77 -5.03
C SER A 106 -55.66 16.45 -4.29
N SER A 107 -54.87 16.51 -3.20
CA SER A 107 -55.09 16.01 -1.82
C SER A 107 -55.44 14.54 -1.57
N GLN A 108 -54.57 13.85 -0.84
CA GLN A 108 -54.81 13.34 0.53
C GLN A 108 -53.67 12.42 0.97
N GLN A 109 -53.11 12.70 2.16
CA GLN A 109 -52.25 11.80 2.90
C GLN A 109 -53.08 10.61 3.45
N PRO A 110 -52.45 9.43 3.62
CA PRO A 110 -52.51 8.77 4.89
C PRO A 110 -51.15 8.33 5.42
N LYS A 111 -51.04 8.44 6.73
CA LYS A 111 -49.96 7.95 7.58
C LYS A 111 -49.74 6.46 7.41
N GLY A 112 -48.51 6.07 7.14
CA GLY A 112 -48.03 4.66 7.13
C GLY A 112 -46.62 4.56 7.71
N ASN A 113 -46.43 3.66 8.64
CA ASN A 113 -45.28 3.36 9.49
C ASN A 113 -43.90 3.42 8.83
N PRO A 114 -42.83 3.69 9.60
CA PRO A 114 -41.46 3.73 9.08
C PRO A 114 -40.97 2.33 8.80
N SER A 115 -40.90 1.98 7.52
CA SER A 115 -40.20 0.82 7.02
C SER A 115 -38.71 1.00 7.28
N LYS A 116 -38.12 -0.06 7.84
CA LYS A 116 -36.68 -0.23 8.08
C LYS A 116 -35.87 0.24 6.87
N ILE A 117 -35.20 1.37 7.03
CA ILE A 117 -34.18 1.83 6.09
C ILE A 117 -33.00 0.86 6.28
N ASN A 118 -32.78 0.01 5.30
CA ASN A 118 -31.52 -0.69 5.11
C ASN A 118 -30.46 0.39 4.83
N GLU A 119 -29.82 0.88 5.89
CA GLU A 119 -28.56 1.61 5.77
C GLU A 119 -27.51 0.61 5.25
N SER A 120 -27.42 0.50 3.93
CA SER A 120 -26.18 0.08 3.28
C SER A 120 -25.15 1.18 3.64
N ARG A 121 -24.36 0.93 4.71
CA ARG A 121 -23.18 1.73 5.04
C ARG A 121 -22.27 1.68 3.83
N SER A 122 -22.33 2.70 2.99
CA SER A 122 -21.28 2.98 2.03
C SER A 122 -20.01 3.19 2.86
N HIS A 123 -19.10 2.22 2.87
CA HIS A 123 -17.76 2.42 3.40
C HIS A 123 -17.16 3.57 2.60
N ASN A 124 -16.99 4.73 3.22
CA ASN A 124 -16.29 5.85 2.63
C ASN A 124 -14.83 5.43 2.44
N LEU A 125 -14.50 4.98 1.22
CA LEU A 125 -13.13 4.64 0.86
C LEU A 125 -12.21 5.85 1.05
N PRO A 126 -10.91 5.64 1.37
CA PRO A 126 -9.95 6.73 1.47
C PRO A 126 -9.90 7.55 0.18
N ASP A 127 -9.95 8.86 0.27
CA ASP A 127 -10.00 9.82 -0.86
C ASP A 127 -8.69 9.92 -1.67
N CYS A 128 -7.66 9.18 -1.27
CA CYS A 128 -6.34 9.17 -1.90
C CYS A 128 -6.05 7.92 -2.76
N THR A 129 -7.05 7.06 -3.03
CA THR A 129 -6.86 5.82 -3.80
C THR A 129 -7.45 5.91 -5.20
N VAL A 130 -7.05 5.00 -6.10
CA VAL A 130 -7.52 4.97 -7.51
C VAL A 130 -9.04 5.02 -7.62
N HIS A 131 -9.77 4.26 -6.78
CA HIS A 131 -11.22 4.13 -6.90
C HIS A 131 -12.00 5.31 -6.30
N SER A 132 -11.38 6.12 -5.45
CA SER A 132 -12.07 7.15 -4.69
C SER A 132 -11.49 8.55 -4.82
N CYS A 133 -10.33 8.70 -5.47
CA CYS A 133 -9.71 10.00 -5.66
C CYS A 133 -10.47 10.82 -6.72
N THR A 134 -11.06 11.92 -6.28
CA THR A 134 -11.81 12.87 -7.13
C THR A 134 -11.02 14.14 -7.47
N LYS A 135 -9.75 14.20 -7.06
CA LYS A 135 -8.90 15.38 -7.28
C LYS A 135 -8.52 15.50 -8.76
N GLU A 136 -8.36 16.72 -9.23
CA GLU A 136 -7.84 17.00 -10.58
C GLU A 136 -6.33 16.79 -10.66
N THR A 137 -5.63 17.00 -9.55
CA THR A 137 -4.19 16.80 -9.42
C THR A 137 -3.85 15.95 -8.20
N ILE A 138 -2.80 15.15 -8.31
CA ILE A 138 -2.29 14.30 -7.24
C ILE A 138 -0.81 14.56 -6.99
N CYS A 139 -0.37 14.29 -5.77
CA CYS A 139 1.02 14.42 -5.37
C CYS A 139 1.73 13.07 -5.44
N LYS A 140 2.74 12.92 -6.30
CA LYS A 140 3.74 11.85 -6.23
C LYS A 140 4.89 12.33 -5.37
N ARG A 141 5.14 11.67 -4.25
CA ARG A 141 6.14 12.09 -3.26
C ARG A 141 7.08 10.95 -2.91
N PRO A 142 8.41 11.17 -2.93
CA PRO A 142 9.34 10.23 -2.33
C PRO A 142 9.06 10.14 -0.82
N CYS A 143 8.68 8.96 -0.33
CA CYS A 143 8.37 8.78 1.08
C CYS A 143 8.57 7.34 1.54
N ILE A 144 8.77 7.18 2.86
CA ILE A 144 8.78 5.90 3.56
C ILE A 144 7.54 5.86 4.44
N LEU A 145 6.59 5.01 4.09
CA LEU A 145 5.32 4.84 4.78
C LEU A 145 5.40 3.63 5.71
N ILE A 146 4.89 3.77 6.92
CA ILE A 146 4.73 2.65 7.85
C ILE A 146 3.24 2.41 8.08
N MET A 147 2.82 1.17 7.89
CA MET A 147 1.48 0.66 8.13
C MET A 147 1.57 -0.36 9.27
N ASP A 148 1.12 0.05 10.47
CA ASP A 148 1.21 -0.71 11.70
C ASP A 148 -0.17 -0.84 12.35
N SER A 149 -0.66 -2.06 12.48
CA SER A 149 -2.00 -2.38 12.98
C SER A 149 -2.15 -2.25 14.51
N LEU A 150 -1.05 -2.18 15.27
CA LEU A 150 -1.06 -1.97 16.73
C LEU A 150 -0.73 -0.52 17.12
N LYS A 151 -0.27 0.31 16.18
CA LYS A 151 0.25 1.66 16.48
C LYS A 151 1.35 1.63 17.53
N LEU A 152 2.11 0.55 17.60
CA LEU A 152 3.21 0.45 18.55
C LEU A 152 4.32 1.38 18.10
N SER A 153 4.48 2.47 18.85
CA SER A 153 5.67 3.28 19.05
C SER A 153 6.62 3.62 17.87
N TYR A 154 7.64 4.30 18.23
CA TYR A 154 8.66 5.01 17.47
C TYR A 154 9.35 4.17 16.39
N HIS A 155 8.89 4.30 15.16
CA HIS A 155 9.56 3.73 13.98
C HIS A 155 10.74 4.59 13.47
N GLN A 156 11.21 5.55 14.27
CA GLN A 156 12.27 6.49 13.83
C GLN A 156 13.54 5.76 13.39
N ARG A 157 13.93 4.71 14.13
CA ARG A 157 15.07 3.87 13.76
C ARG A 157 14.88 3.19 12.41
N THR A 158 13.67 2.73 12.11
CA THR A 158 13.34 2.09 10.82
C THR A 158 13.52 3.06 9.66
N TYR A 159 13.03 4.30 9.79
CA TYR A 159 13.25 5.33 8.77
C TYR A 159 14.74 5.60 8.55
N THR A 160 15.50 5.79 9.62
CA THR A 160 16.95 6.05 9.53
C THR A 160 17.70 4.93 8.81
N LEU A 161 17.47 3.67 9.23
CA LEU A 161 18.14 2.50 8.65
C LEU A 161 17.81 2.30 7.17
N LEU A 162 16.56 2.57 6.78
CA LEU A 162 16.16 2.44 5.38
C LEU A 162 16.68 3.59 4.50
N ARG A 163 16.79 4.81 5.03
CA ARG A 163 17.47 5.90 4.33
C ARG A 163 18.95 5.60 4.11
N GLU A 164 19.63 5.12 5.13
CA GLU A 164 21.05 4.68 5.03
C GLU A 164 21.20 3.55 4.01
N TYR A 165 20.29 2.58 3.99
CA TYR A 165 20.29 1.53 2.99
C TYR A 165 20.12 2.09 1.57
N LEU A 166 19.15 2.97 1.35
CA LEU A 166 18.92 3.60 0.04
C LEU A 166 20.12 4.43 -0.42
N GLN A 167 20.75 5.15 0.50
CA GLN A 167 21.94 5.95 0.24
C GLN A 167 23.08 5.06 -0.31
N VAL A 168 23.43 4.00 0.42
CA VAL A 168 24.53 3.10 0.03
C VAL A 168 24.16 2.31 -1.23
N GLU A 169 22.91 1.85 -1.35
CA GLU A 169 22.46 1.14 -2.56
C GLU A 169 22.51 2.05 -3.79
N TRP A 170 22.17 3.34 -3.66
CA TRP A 170 22.30 4.32 -4.73
C TRP A 170 23.76 4.52 -5.14
N GLU A 171 24.64 4.76 -4.19
CA GLU A 171 26.08 4.95 -4.44
C GLU A 171 26.69 3.73 -5.16
N VAL A 172 26.36 2.52 -4.69
CA VAL A 172 26.88 1.27 -5.28
C VAL A 172 26.33 1.03 -6.69
N ARG A 173 25.04 1.35 -6.93
CA ARG A 173 24.37 1.02 -8.20
C ARG A 173 24.50 2.09 -9.25
N LYS A 174 24.47 3.36 -8.85
CA LYS A 174 24.47 4.50 -9.77
C LYS A 174 25.84 5.16 -9.90
N GLY A 175 26.80 4.84 -9.03
CA GLY A 175 28.14 5.43 -9.05
C GLY A 175 28.14 6.94 -8.78
N SER A 176 27.10 7.46 -8.16
CA SER A 176 26.92 8.89 -7.86
C SER A 176 26.43 9.09 -6.44
N CYS A 177 26.74 10.26 -5.86
CA CYS A 177 26.25 10.61 -4.52
C CYS A 177 24.84 11.16 -4.61
N ARG A 178 23.95 10.67 -3.72
CA ARG A 178 22.61 11.22 -3.50
C ARG A 178 22.26 11.14 -2.02
N SER A 179 21.78 12.24 -1.44
CA SER A 179 21.37 12.26 -0.05
C SER A 179 19.92 11.77 0.10
N PHE A 180 19.72 10.80 0.98
CA PHE A 180 18.40 10.32 1.41
C PHE A 180 18.08 10.80 2.82
N SER A 181 18.01 12.16 2.97
CA SER A 181 17.64 12.82 4.24
C SER A 181 16.12 12.79 4.47
N ASN A 182 15.67 13.32 5.64
CA ASN A 182 14.23 13.43 5.91
C ASN A 182 13.53 14.43 4.97
N GLU A 183 14.25 15.42 4.46
CA GLU A 183 13.70 16.37 3.50
C GLU A 183 13.53 15.73 2.12
N SER A 184 14.48 14.89 1.69
CA SER A 184 14.45 14.25 0.37
C SER A 184 13.51 13.07 0.30
N ILE A 185 13.37 12.27 1.40
CA ILE A 185 12.46 11.14 1.49
C ILE A 185 11.77 11.10 2.86
N THR A 186 10.58 11.67 2.92
CA THR A 186 9.82 11.87 4.15
C THR A 186 9.32 10.56 4.75
N GLY A 187 9.60 10.33 6.04
CA GLY A 187 8.99 9.21 6.79
C GLY A 187 7.61 9.60 7.32
N SER A 188 6.61 8.72 7.18
CA SER A 188 5.25 8.96 7.69
C SER A 188 4.60 7.67 8.18
N LEU A 189 4.00 7.73 9.37
CA LEU A 189 3.12 6.68 9.87
C LEU A 189 1.73 6.88 9.27
N CYS A 190 1.21 5.86 8.59
CA CYS A 190 -0.13 5.89 8.01
C CYS A 190 -1.20 5.64 9.06
N ARG A 191 -2.35 6.29 8.92
CA ARG A 191 -3.56 5.88 9.61
C ARG A 191 -4.19 4.74 8.84
N VAL A 192 -4.17 3.55 9.41
CA VAL A 192 -4.64 2.31 8.77
C VAL A 192 -5.66 1.60 9.64
N PRO A 193 -6.47 0.66 9.11
CA PRO A 193 -7.31 -0.20 9.92
C PRO A 193 -6.48 -0.96 10.97
N LEU A 194 -6.99 -1.00 12.21
CA LEU A 194 -6.25 -1.54 13.36
C LEU A 194 -6.80 -2.90 13.77
N GLN A 195 -5.91 -3.78 14.23
CA GLN A 195 -6.28 -5.06 14.84
C GLN A 195 -6.90 -4.83 16.23
N ASP A 196 -7.72 -5.78 16.64
CA ASP A 196 -8.40 -5.81 17.94
C ASP A 196 -7.91 -6.95 18.85
N ASN A 197 -6.82 -7.62 18.45
CA ASN A 197 -6.18 -8.72 19.20
C ASN A 197 -4.66 -8.60 19.11
N SER A 198 -3.92 -9.53 19.72
CA SER A 198 -2.45 -9.52 19.76
C SER A 198 -1.78 -10.42 18.71
N SER A 199 -2.53 -11.11 17.85
CA SER A 199 -2.00 -12.18 16.99
C SER A 199 -2.13 -11.95 15.49
N ASP A 200 -2.94 -11.00 15.04
CA ASP A 200 -3.29 -10.84 13.61
C ASP A 200 -2.42 -9.83 12.85
N CYS A 201 -1.35 -9.30 13.46
CA CYS A 201 -0.46 -8.31 12.82
C CYS A 201 0.04 -8.78 11.44
N GLY A 202 0.41 -10.06 11.29
CA GLY A 202 0.82 -10.64 10.00
C GLY A 202 -0.30 -10.66 8.97
N LEU A 203 -1.55 -10.92 9.38
CA LEU A 203 -2.71 -10.88 8.48
C LEU A 203 -3.02 -9.45 8.03
N TYR A 204 -2.91 -8.46 8.94
CA TYR A 204 -3.04 -7.05 8.61
C TYR A 204 -1.97 -6.60 7.63
N LEU A 205 -0.70 -7.00 7.83
CA LEU A 205 0.38 -6.73 6.89
C LEU A 205 0.03 -7.23 5.48
N LEU A 206 -0.42 -8.49 5.36
CA LEU A 206 -0.82 -9.06 4.08
C LEU A 206 -2.02 -8.32 3.48
N GLN A 207 -2.99 -7.90 4.32
CA GLN A 207 -4.15 -7.16 3.87
C GLN A 207 -3.76 -5.76 3.35
N TYR A 208 -2.80 -5.06 3.98
CA TYR A 208 -2.30 -3.78 3.46
C TYR A 208 -1.68 -3.94 2.07
N VAL A 209 -0.85 -4.98 1.87
CA VAL A 209 -0.27 -5.28 0.55
C VAL A 209 -1.35 -5.55 -0.48
N GLU A 210 -2.30 -6.42 -0.17
CA GLU A 210 -3.40 -6.78 -1.08
C GLU A 210 -4.26 -5.55 -1.43
N SER A 211 -4.67 -4.76 -0.42
CA SER A 211 -5.46 -3.55 -0.64
C SER A 211 -4.71 -2.53 -1.49
N PHE A 212 -3.40 -2.39 -1.29
CA PHE A 212 -2.58 -1.51 -2.12
C PHE A 212 -2.50 -1.99 -3.57
N LEU A 213 -2.40 -3.29 -3.81
CA LEU A 213 -2.33 -3.83 -5.17
C LEU A 213 -3.68 -3.78 -5.89
N GLN A 214 -4.79 -3.95 -5.16
CA GLN A 214 -6.16 -3.89 -5.73
C GLN A 214 -6.66 -2.46 -5.92
N ASN A 215 -6.39 -1.57 -4.99
CA ASN A 215 -6.80 -0.18 -4.99
C ASN A 215 -5.64 0.72 -4.52
N PRO A 216 -4.65 0.96 -5.39
CA PRO A 216 -3.44 1.69 -5.03
C PRO A 216 -3.71 3.11 -4.54
N VAL A 217 -2.88 3.57 -3.62
CA VAL A 217 -2.77 4.99 -3.29
C VAL A 217 -2.21 5.72 -4.52
N VAL A 218 -2.85 6.81 -4.90
CA VAL A 218 -2.42 7.66 -6.02
C VAL A 218 -1.98 9.04 -5.56
N ASP A 219 -2.59 9.57 -4.50
CA ASP A 219 -2.22 10.86 -3.93
C ASP A 219 -1.45 10.68 -2.62
N PHE A 220 -0.17 11.03 -2.66
CA PHE A 220 0.77 10.91 -1.54
C PHE A 220 0.92 12.22 -0.76
N ALA A 221 -0.19 12.97 -0.56
CA ALA A 221 -0.28 14.05 0.39
C ALA A 221 -0.25 13.47 1.81
N LEU A 222 0.85 13.72 2.56
CA LEU A 222 1.06 13.14 3.88
C LEU A 222 0.42 13.99 5.01
N PRO A 223 -0.02 13.38 6.11
CA PRO A 223 -0.06 11.94 6.39
C PRO A 223 -1.22 11.23 5.68
N LEU A 224 -1.01 9.99 5.21
CA LEU A 224 -2.06 9.20 4.59
C LEU A 224 -3.11 8.74 5.60
N ARG A 225 -4.39 8.92 5.24
CA ARG A 225 -5.55 8.48 6.01
C ARG A 225 -6.23 7.31 5.31
N LEU A 226 -5.89 6.11 5.73
CA LEU A 226 -6.38 4.85 5.19
C LEU A 226 -7.24 4.08 6.21
N ASP A 227 -7.79 4.76 7.23
CA ASP A 227 -8.53 4.15 8.35
C ASP A 227 -9.70 3.29 7.86
N GLN A 228 -10.31 3.65 6.74
CA GLN A 228 -11.46 2.97 6.12
C GLN A 228 -11.09 2.14 4.89
N TRP A 229 -9.80 1.76 4.74
CA TRP A 229 -9.35 1.06 3.54
C TRP A 229 -10.01 -0.30 3.32
N PHE A 230 -10.25 -1.02 4.41
CA PHE A 230 -10.98 -2.28 4.43
C PHE A 230 -11.63 -2.55 5.80
N PRO A 231 -12.71 -3.33 5.85
CA PRO A 231 -13.34 -3.73 7.11
C PRO A 231 -12.54 -4.85 7.81
N ARG A 232 -12.60 -4.89 9.13
CA ARG A 232 -11.95 -5.95 9.94
C ARG A 232 -12.41 -7.38 9.59
N SER A 233 -13.67 -7.54 9.15
CA SER A 233 -14.21 -8.82 8.71
C SER A 233 -13.40 -9.45 7.57
N GLN A 234 -12.84 -8.62 6.68
CA GLN A 234 -11.98 -9.08 5.58
C GLN A 234 -10.69 -9.72 6.09
N VAL A 235 -10.08 -9.14 7.13
CA VAL A 235 -8.88 -9.71 7.76
C VAL A 235 -9.19 -11.01 8.50
N ARG A 236 -10.34 -11.10 9.21
CA ARG A 236 -10.74 -12.31 9.90
C ARG A 236 -10.90 -13.49 8.93
N LYS A 237 -11.49 -13.25 7.75
CA LYS A 237 -11.64 -14.26 6.70
C LYS A 237 -10.29 -14.68 6.11
N LYS A 238 -9.31 -13.79 6.04
CA LYS A 238 -8.01 -14.02 5.39
C LYS A 238 -7.25 -15.24 5.95
N ARG A 239 -7.40 -15.55 7.22
CA ARG A 239 -6.78 -16.74 7.83
C ARG A 239 -7.29 -18.03 7.17
N GLU A 240 -8.59 -18.12 6.93
CA GLU A 240 -9.20 -19.27 6.25
C GLU A 240 -8.83 -19.30 4.78
N ASP A 241 -8.91 -18.15 4.09
CA ASP A 241 -8.50 -18.03 2.68
C ASP A 241 -7.04 -18.49 2.46
N LEU A 242 -6.14 -18.13 3.38
CA LEU A 242 -4.72 -18.56 3.32
C LEU A 242 -4.58 -20.07 3.58
N ARG A 243 -5.35 -20.62 4.52
CA ARG A 243 -5.35 -22.06 4.78
C ARG A 243 -5.81 -22.84 3.55
N GLU A 244 -6.89 -22.40 2.92
CA GLU A 244 -7.40 -23.01 1.68
C GLU A 244 -6.36 -22.91 0.54
N LEU A 245 -5.71 -21.76 0.38
CA LEU A 245 -4.66 -21.58 -0.62
C LEU A 245 -3.47 -22.53 -0.38
N VAL A 246 -3.02 -22.67 0.86
CA VAL A 246 -1.90 -23.57 1.20
C VAL A 246 -2.29 -25.02 0.90
N LEU A 247 -3.52 -25.45 1.25
CA LEU A 247 -4.01 -26.79 0.94
C LEU A 247 -4.11 -27.04 -0.57
N LEU A 248 -4.57 -26.04 -1.33
CA LEU A 248 -4.64 -26.11 -2.78
C LEU A 248 -3.24 -26.28 -3.41
N LEU A 249 -2.28 -25.49 -2.97
CA LEU A 249 -0.90 -25.55 -3.46
C LEU A 249 -0.26 -26.90 -3.09
N TYR A 250 -0.48 -27.40 -1.88
CA TYR A 250 0.00 -28.69 -1.44
C TYR A 250 -0.55 -29.83 -2.33
N ARG A 251 -1.84 -29.85 -2.61
CA ARG A 251 -2.47 -30.86 -3.50
C ARG A 251 -1.84 -30.81 -4.89
N ARG A 252 -1.66 -29.63 -5.48
CA ARG A 252 -1.01 -29.46 -6.80
C ARG A 252 0.43 -29.97 -6.85
N GLN A 253 1.17 -29.90 -5.73
CA GLN A 253 2.55 -30.42 -5.65
C GLN A 253 2.59 -31.94 -5.47
N THR A 254 1.57 -32.53 -4.88
CA THR A 254 1.49 -33.97 -4.59
C THR A 254 0.76 -34.76 -5.67
N GLU A 255 0.04 -34.13 -6.57
CA GLU A 255 -0.55 -34.80 -7.73
C GLU A 255 0.57 -35.28 -8.68
N PRO A 256 0.57 -36.60 -9.07
CA PRO A 256 1.51 -37.10 -10.08
C PRO A 256 1.32 -36.28 -11.37
N ARG A 257 2.42 -35.75 -11.90
CA ARG A 257 2.38 -35.17 -13.26
C ARG A 257 1.96 -36.29 -14.20
N ALA A 258 0.78 -36.16 -14.82
CA ALA A 258 0.40 -37.02 -15.93
C ALA A 258 1.48 -36.89 -17.01
N THR A 259 2.24 -37.99 -17.19
CA THR A 259 3.24 -38.15 -18.24
C THR A 259 2.55 -38.28 -19.59
#